data_7bb26c44dc411c994378321f76b97403
#
_entry.id   7bb26c44dc411c994378321f76b97403
#
_cell.length_a   1.000
_cell.length_b   1.000
_cell.length_c   1.000
_cell.angle_alpha   90.00
_cell.angle_beta   90.00
_cell.angle_gamma   90.00
#
_symmetry.space_group_name_H-M   'P 1'
#
loop_
_entity.id
_entity.type
_entity.pdbx_description
1 polymer ?
#
loop_
_entity_poly.entity_id
_entity_poly.type
_entity_poly.pdbx_seq_one_letter_code
_entity_poly.pdbx_strand_id
1 'polypeptide(L)'
;YGVSGAVEYAKLFADVADYISTDTGAWESIDMLVPSMNVPEGFLLEDAAKIKKVIGKKILIGNGRILWPATAERALENGVIDMVGMARALIADPYWARKARAGKPDEIVECIGCNQKCMGRLLQNLPITCVQNPASGYEEEYREDLLYKKVTSPQKIVVVGGGPAGMKAAEIFARRGHTVVLFEKDGELGGRVRWESRLPGRQGVSGVSRYLTHILNRLNNVDIRLNTDATVDTVLREHPDRVIIATGSIPMTAAPGSYHTLDAINGTVKGNSLLVMDNDSAAEGFGIAELFVKDGKTVHWVAPAFFNGQNVTVPIWLDNFKRLAGSKGRGTLVLHPMSVLTGVRDGTATLLNIYLGAPEEVTGIDAVVVTGLKSPQRELFKVIKDKVPETFMIGDAAAPRDVAAALQDAVGLAKRVKES
;
A
#
# COMPACT_ATOMS: atom_id res chain seq x y z
N TYR A 1 -16.04 -7.30 26.40
CA TYR A 1 -17.47 -7.56 26.19
C TYR A 1 -17.83 -7.33 24.73
N GLY A 2 -18.83 -8.06 24.21
CA GLY A 2 -19.30 -7.92 22.84
C GLY A 2 -20.40 -6.88 22.68
N VAL A 3 -21.08 -6.88 21.54
CA VAL A 3 -22.14 -5.90 21.18
C VAL A 3 -23.29 -5.86 22.20
N SER A 4 -23.66 -6.99 22.82
CA SER A 4 -24.68 -7.02 23.88
C SER A 4 -24.30 -6.15 25.08
N GLY A 5 -23.06 -6.24 25.54
CA GLY A 5 -22.56 -5.35 26.60
C GLY A 5 -22.51 -3.90 26.17
N ALA A 6 -22.10 -3.60 24.93
CA ALA A 6 -22.12 -2.24 24.39
C ALA A 6 -23.55 -1.64 24.38
N VAL A 7 -24.55 -2.43 24.04
CA VAL A 7 -25.98 -2.02 24.09
C VAL A 7 -26.42 -1.72 25.52
N GLU A 8 -26.04 -2.53 26.50
CA GLU A 8 -26.36 -2.27 27.91
C GLU A 8 -25.71 -0.97 28.43
N TYR A 9 -24.42 -0.78 28.14
CA TYR A 9 -23.74 0.48 28.51
C TYR A 9 -24.35 1.67 27.79
N ALA A 10 -24.70 1.56 26.51
CA ALA A 10 -25.34 2.66 25.78
C ALA A 10 -26.66 3.10 26.41
N LYS A 11 -27.48 2.17 26.95
CA LYS A 11 -28.68 2.51 27.72
C LYS A 11 -28.36 3.34 28.96
N LEU A 12 -27.33 2.93 29.73
CA LEU A 12 -26.96 3.63 30.97
C LEU A 12 -26.41 5.05 30.67
N PHE A 13 -25.65 5.21 29.59
CA PHE A 13 -25.07 6.51 29.23
C PHE A 13 -26.08 7.42 28.52
N ALA A 14 -27.14 6.88 27.92
CA ALA A 14 -28.12 7.67 27.18
C ALA A 14 -28.79 8.77 28.02
N ASP A 15 -28.92 8.59 29.33
CA ASP A 15 -29.53 9.60 30.22
C ASP A 15 -28.61 10.78 30.51
N VAL A 16 -27.28 10.60 30.46
CA VAL A 16 -26.27 11.59 30.86
C VAL A 16 -25.45 12.14 29.71
N ALA A 17 -25.39 11.47 28.57
CA ALA A 17 -24.63 11.90 27.40
C ALA A 17 -25.48 12.73 26.44
N ASP A 18 -24.87 13.73 25.80
CA ASP A 18 -25.50 14.49 24.71
C ASP A 18 -25.52 13.71 23.40
N TYR A 19 -24.46 12.95 23.15
CA TYR A 19 -24.30 12.05 22.01
C TYR A 19 -23.48 10.81 22.40
N ILE A 20 -23.58 9.76 21.60
CA ILE A 20 -22.80 8.52 21.75
C ILE A 20 -22.02 8.28 20.47
N SER A 21 -20.74 7.94 20.60
CA SER A 21 -19.90 7.51 19.48
C SER A 21 -19.60 6.02 19.59
N THR A 22 -19.81 5.28 18.50
CA THR A 22 -19.45 3.85 18.44
C THR A 22 -17.99 3.69 18.04
N ASP A 23 -17.31 2.76 18.72
CA ASP A 23 -15.99 2.31 18.33
C ASP A 23 -15.81 0.83 18.74
N THR A 24 -14.71 0.21 18.37
CA THR A 24 -14.43 -1.20 18.70
C THR A 24 -12.94 -1.44 18.86
N GLY A 25 -12.60 -2.56 19.49
CA GLY A 25 -11.24 -3.00 19.70
C GLY A 25 -10.61 -2.48 21.00
N ALA A 26 -9.55 -3.14 21.36
CA ALA A 26 -8.66 -2.82 22.48
C ALA A 26 -7.23 -3.13 22.06
N TRP A 27 -6.25 -2.99 22.96
CA TRP A 27 -4.86 -3.34 22.63
C TRP A 27 -4.71 -4.80 22.19
N GLU A 28 -5.44 -5.71 22.81
CA GLU A 28 -5.42 -7.14 22.49
C GLU A 28 -6.08 -7.45 21.13
N SER A 29 -6.90 -6.54 20.64
CA SER A 29 -7.58 -6.61 19.34
C SER A 29 -7.34 -5.36 18.51
N ILE A 30 -6.10 -4.88 18.50
CA ILE A 30 -5.70 -3.66 17.79
C ILE A 30 -5.94 -3.74 16.28
N ASP A 31 -5.99 -4.94 15.72
CA ASP A 31 -6.39 -5.19 14.34
C ASP A 31 -7.87 -4.82 14.06
N MET A 32 -8.72 -4.81 15.09
CA MET A 32 -10.11 -4.33 15.00
C MET A 32 -10.26 -2.88 15.42
N LEU A 33 -9.41 -2.39 16.34
CA LEU A 33 -9.36 -0.97 16.70
C LEU A 33 -8.91 -0.11 15.51
N VAL A 34 -7.92 -0.58 14.77
CA VAL A 34 -7.41 0.09 13.55
C VAL A 34 -7.43 -0.89 12.38
N PRO A 35 -8.63 -1.23 11.88
CA PRO A 35 -8.81 -2.33 10.94
C PRO A 35 -8.04 -2.14 9.64
N SER A 36 -7.53 -3.26 9.12
CA SER A 36 -6.81 -3.36 7.88
C SER A 36 -7.72 -3.18 6.66
N MET A 37 -7.12 -3.24 5.46
CA MET A 37 -7.86 -3.27 4.20
C MET A 37 -8.76 -4.50 4.03
N ASN A 38 -8.57 -5.55 4.84
CA ASN A 38 -9.31 -6.80 4.76
C ASN A 38 -10.62 -6.77 5.55
N VAL A 39 -10.76 -5.83 6.48
CA VAL A 39 -12.02 -5.62 7.20
C VAL A 39 -12.97 -4.83 6.31
N PRO A 40 -14.22 -5.28 6.11
CA PRO A 40 -15.18 -4.59 5.24
C PRO A 40 -15.42 -3.14 5.66
N GLU A 41 -15.71 -2.30 4.68
CA GLU A 41 -16.18 -0.93 4.92
C GLU A 41 -17.51 -0.96 5.67
N GLY A 42 -17.66 -0.06 6.64
CA GLY A 42 -18.91 0.04 7.41
C GLY A 42 -19.15 -1.14 8.37
N PHE A 43 -18.13 -1.93 8.72
CA PHE A 43 -18.27 -3.17 9.50
C PHE A 43 -18.95 -3.00 10.87
N LEU A 44 -18.96 -1.79 11.45
CA LEU A 44 -19.62 -1.50 12.73
C LEU A 44 -21.06 -0.99 12.57
N LEU A 45 -21.55 -0.76 11.35
CA LEU A 45 -22.87 -0.16 11.15
C LEU A 45 -24.02 -1.05 11.64
N GLU A 46 -23.87 -2.38 11.54
CA GLU A 46 -24.87 -3.31 12.11
C GLU A 46 -24.96 -3.21 13.64
N ASP A 47 -23.82 -3.08 14.31
CA ASP A 47 -23.78 -2.92 15.77
C ASP A 47 -24.24 -1.52 16.19
N ALA A 48 -23.88 -0.50 15.42
CA ALA A 48 -24.41 0.85 15.60
C ALA A 48 -25.95 0.90 15.52
N ALA A 49 -26.55 0.15 14.59
CA ALA A 49 -28.01 0.03 14.49
C ALA A 49 -28.65 -0.59 15.76
N LYS A 50 -27.98 -1.55 16.40
CA LYS A 50 -28.45 -2.14 17.68
C LYS A 50 -28.39 -1.11 18.81
N ILE A 51 -27.31 -0.31 18.87
CA ILE A 51 -27.14 0.76 19.84
C ILE A 51 -28.19 1.87 19.60
N LYS A 52 -28.41 2.30 18.36
CA LYS A 52 -29.37 3.33 18.00
C LYS A 52 -30.77 3.06 18.52
N LYS A 53 -31.19 1.79 18.52
CA LYS A 53 -32.52 1.36 19.01
C LYS A 53 -32.76 1.60 20.50
N VAL A 54 -31.71 1.73 21.30
CA VAL A 54 -31.81 1.78 22.77
C VAL A 54 -31.48 3.14 23.37
N ILE A 55 -30.94 4.08 22.61
CA ILE A 55 -30.49 5.40 23.08
C ILE A 55 -31.54 6.49 22.87
N GLY A 56 -32.78 6.13 22.45
CA GLY A 56 -33.86 7.06 22.22
C GLY A 56 -33.56 8.13 21.14
N LYS A 57 -33.69 9.40 21.52
CA LYS A 57 -33.47 10.55 20.60
C LYS A 57 -32.02 11.03 20.59
N LYS A 58 -31.10 10.36 21.30
CA LYS A 58 -29.70 10.80 21.35
C LYS A 58 -29.02 10.60 19.98
N ILE A 59 -28.08 11.51 19.71
CA ILE A 59 -27.28 11.47 18.49
C ILE A 59 -26.31 10.31 18.58
N LEU A 60 -26.28 9.48 17.54
CA LEU A 60 -25.30 8.42 17.37
C LEU A 60 -24.30 8.80 16.28
N ILE A 61 -23.03 8.88 16.67
CA ILE A 61 -21.91 9.00 15.73
C ILE A 61 -21.43 7.60 15.38
N GLY A 62 -21.59 7.19 14.12
CA GLY A 62 -21.18 5.87 13.65
C GLY A 62 -19.80 5.90 13.02
N ASN A 63 -18.97 4.97 13.45
CA ASN A 63 -17.64 4.70 12.92
C ASN A 63 -17.61 3.33 12.22
N GLY A 64 -16.45 2.88 11.77
CA GLY A 64 -16.25 1.53 11.23
C GLY A 64 -15.71 1.54 9.81
N ARG A 65 -14.61 2.25 9.58
CA ARG A 65 -13.94 2.26 8.29
C ARG A 65 -14.84 2.73 7.15
N ILE A 66 -15.60 3.81 7.38
CA ILE A 66 -16.40 4.46 6.33
C ILE A 66 -15.42 5.20 5.41
N LEU A 67 -15.41 4.83 4.13
CA LEU A 67 -14.45 5.33 3.14
C LEU A 67 -15.15 6.10 2.01
N TRP A 68 -16.32 5.63 1.58
CA TRP A 68 -17.04 6.17 0.44
C TRP A 68 -18.32 6.88 0.83
N PRO A 69 -18.66 7.98 0.13
CA PRO A 69 -19.90 8.72 0.37
C PRO A 69 -21.15 7.84 0.32
N ALA A 70 -21.22 6.89 -0.60
CA ALA A 70 -22.36 5.99 -0.73
C ALA A 70 -22.61 5.13 0.52
N THR A 71 -21.57 4.74 1.25
CA THR A 71 -21.72 4.01 2.52
C THR A 71 -22.19 4.94 3.63
N ALA A 72 -21.64 6.15 3.69
CA ALA A 72 -22.05 7.18 4.64
C ALA A 72 -23.52 7.58 4.47
N GLU A 73 -23.92 7.94 3.24
CA GLU A 73 -25.29 8.34 2.90
C GLU A 73 -26.30 7.24 3.23
N ARG A 74 -26.04 6.00 2.82
CA ARG A 74 -26.92 4.87 3.11
C ARG A 74 -27.12 4.66 4.62
N ALA A 75 -26.09 4.83 5.43
CA ALA A 75 -26.18 4.68 6.87
C ALA A 75 -27.02 5.81 7.52
N LEU A 76 -26.90 7.04 7.01
CA LEU A 76 -27.68 8.20 7.44
C LEU A 76 -29.16 8.08 6.99
N GLU A 77 -29.41 7.79 5.72
CA GLU A 77 -30.78 7.65 5.14
C GLU A 77 -31.58 6.54 5.82
N ASN A 78 -30.92 5.42 6.16
CA ASN A 78 -31.57 4.33 6.88
C ASN A 78 -31.70 4.56 8.39
N GLY A 79 -31.31 5.72 8.90
CA GLY A 79 -31.37 6.05 10.32
C GLY A 79 -30.52 5.15 11.22
N VAL A 80 -29.49 4.51 10.66
CA VAL A 80 -28.56 3.66 11.42
C VAL A 80 -27.68 4.51 12.34
N ILE A 81 -27.30 5.68 11.85
CA ILE A 81 -26.49 6.69 12.56
C ILE A 81 -27.02 8.08 12.22
N ASP A 82 -26.72 9.06 13.05
CA ASP A 82 -27.08 10.47 12.81
C ASP A 82 -25.89 11.26 12.26
N MET A 83 -24.65 10.84 12.59
CA MET A 83 -23.42 11.46 12.13
C MET A 83 -22.38 10.40 11.77
N VAL A 84 -21.51 10.73 10.83
CA VAL A 84 -20.43 9.85 10.37
C VAL A 84 -19.12 10.23 11.04
N GLY A 85 -18.52 9.28 11.76
CA GLY A 85 -17.20 9.41 12.37
C GLY A 85 -16.12 8.82 11.44
N MET A 86 -15.11 9.62 11.10
CA MET A 86 -14.00 9.21 10.24
C MET A 86 -12.67 9.79 10.76
N ALA A 87 -11.64 8.93 10.83
CA ALA A 87 -10.28 9.39 11.11
C ALA A 87 -9.38 9.21 9.87
N ARG A 88 -9.05 7.96 9.53
CA ARG A 88 -8.09 7.67 8.44
C ARG A 88 -8.55 8.12 7.06
N ALA A 89 -9.85 8.13 6.77
CA ALA A 89 -10.39 8.69 5.53
C ALA A 89 -10.06 10.19 5.40
N LEU A 90 -10.18 10.96 6.49
CA LEU A 90 -9.86 12.39 6.52
C LEU A 90 -8.34 12.66 6.56
N ILE A 91 -7.54 11.74 7.11
CA ILE A 91 -6.06 11.80 7.00
C ILE A 91 -5.62 11.59 5.55
N ALA A 92 -6.28 10.68 4.83
CA ALA A 92 -6.01 10.46 3.41
C ALA A 92 -6.50 11.62 2.54
N ASP A 93 -7.68 12.16 2.83
CA ASP A 93 -8.25 13.28 2.10
C ASP A 93 -8.97 14.27 3.04
N PRO A 94 -8.35 15.39 3.41
CA PRO A 94 -8.97 16.40 4.27
C PRO A 94 -10.18 17.09 3.62
N TYR A 95 -10.31 16.98 2.29
CA TYR A 95 -11.43 17.54 1.53
C TYR A 95 -12.53 16.53 1.22
N TRP A 96 -12.50 15.34 1.84
CA TRP A 96 -13.45 14.26 1.59
C TRP A 96 -14.93 14.75 1.60
N ALA A 97 -15.36 15.42 2.68
CA ALA A 97 -16.74 15.89 2.80
C ALA A 97 -17.10 16.95 1.75
N ARG A 98 -16.13 17.82 1.35
CA ARG A 98 -16.33 18.81 0.30
C ARG A 98 -16.52 18.13 -1.07
N LYS A 99 -15.70 17.14 -1.38
CA LYS A 99 -15.76 16.36 -2.62
C LYS A 99 -17.04 15.52 -2.67
N ALA A 100 -17.44 14.88 -1.57
CA ALA A 100 -18.70 14.16 -1.46
C ALA A 100 -19.89 15.08 -1.76
N ARG A 101 -19.98 16.23 -1.09
CA ARG A 101 -21.04 17.23 -1.31
C ARG A 101 -21.08 17.77 -2.73
N ALA A 102 -19.95 17.83 -3.41
CA ALA A 102 -19.83 18.26 -4.81
C ALA A 102 -20.19 17.17 -5.83
N GLY A 103 -20.55 15.95 -5.39
CA GLY A 103 -20.83 14.82 -6.28
C GLY A 103 -19.59 14.28 -7.00
N LYS A 104 -18.41 14.39 -6.37
CA LYS A 104 -17.11 14.01 -6.96
C LYS A 104 -16.40 12.91 -6.14
N PRO A 105 -17.02 11.76 -5.91
CA PRO A 105 -16.43 10.70 -5.10
C PRO A 105 -15.13 10.17 -5.70
N ASP A 106 -14.99 10.12 -7.02
CA ASP A 106 -13.78 9.62 -7.71
C ASP A 106 -12.55 10.54 -7.55
N GLU A 107 -12.75 11.79 -7.10
CA GLU A 107 -11.67 12.70 -6.76
C GLU A 107 -11.19 12.53 -5.30
N ILE A 108 -11.85 11.68 -4.50
CA ILE A 108 -11.47 11.39 -3.12
C ILE A 108 -10.22 10.49 -3.11
N VAL A 109 -9.20 10.91 -2.36
CA VAL A 109 -8.05 10.07 -2.03
C VAL A 109 -8.48 9.07 -0.95
N GLU A 110 -8.74 7.82 -1.34
CA GLU A 110 -9.25 6.83 -0.40
C GLU A 110 -8.20 6.39 0.63
N CYS A 111 -8.63 6.05 1.82
CA CYS A 111 -7.79 5.34 2.78
C CYS A 111 -7.70 3.86 2.40
N ILE A 112 -6.55 3.40 1.93
CA ILE A 112 -6.32 1.99 1.54
C ILE A 112 -6.19 1.02 2.72
N GLY A 113 -6.36 1.45 3.96
CA GLY A 113 -6.30 0.58 5.14
C GLY A 113 -4.95 -0.08 5.40
N CYS A 114 -3.86 0.49 4.91
CA CYS A 114 -2.50 -0.07 5.02
C CYS A 114 -1.86 0.08 6.40
N ASN A 115 -2.33 1.00 7.22
CA ASN A 115 -1.80 1.35 8.55
C ASN A 115 -0.29 1.72 8.61
N GLN A 116 0.40 1.86 7.47
CA GLN A 116 1.86 2.01 7.42
C GLN A 116 2.36 3.34 7.99
N LYS A 117 1.86 4.46 7.48
CA LYS A 117 2.40 5.80 7.82
C LYS A 117 1.57 6.54 8.87
N CYS A 118 0.33 6.13 9.14
CA CYS A 118 -0.45 6.61 10.27
C CYS A 118 -0.14 5.78 11.52
N MET A 119 -0.78 4.61 11.69
CA MET A 119 -0.64 3.79 12.88
C MET A 119 0.78 3.25 13.09
N GLY A 120 1.45 2.84 12.00
CA GLY A 120 2.83 2.32 12.10
C GLY A 120 3.82 3.34 12.63
N ARG A 121 3.68 4.61 12.26
CA ARG A 121 4.52 5.69 12.81
C ARG A 121 4.11 6.06 14.25
N LEU A 122 2.81 6.09 14.52
CA LEU A 122 2.30 6.36 15.87
C LEU A 122 2.86 5.34 16.88
N LEU A 123 2.86 4.06 16.55
CA LEU A 123 3.41 3.00 17.40
C LEU A 123 4.94 3.11 17.61
N GLN A 124 5.62 3.88 16.76
CA GLN A 124 7.05 4.19 16.89
C GLN A 124 7.30 5.56 17.54
N ASN A 125 6.27 6.22 18.08
CA ASN A 125 6.32 7.58 18.62
C ASN A 125 6.82 8.62 17.60
N LEU A 126 6.48 8.44 16.33
CA LEU A 126 6.81 9.35 15.23
C LEU A 126 5.55 10.13 14.78
N PRO A 127 5.69 11.35 14.26
CA PRO A 127 4.58 12.10 13.67
C PRO A 127 3.89 11.26 12.58
N ILE A 128 2.56 11.23 12.60
CA ILE A 128 1.79 10.50 11.59
C ILE A 128 1.85 11.18 10.23
N THR A 129 1.69 10.39 9.17
CA THR A 129 1.43 10.86 7.80
C THR A 129 0.59 9.82 7.07
N CYS A 130 0.35 9.98 5.80
CA CYS A 130 -0.40 9.01 4.98
C CYS A 130 0.43 8.55 3.78
N VAL A 131 0.27 7.30 3.39
CA VAL A 131 0.89 6.76 2.17
C VAL A 131 0.42 7.53 0.93
N GLN A 132 -0.88 7.77 0.82
CA GLN A 132 -1.48 8.42 -0.34
C GLN A 132 -1.48 9.95 -0.27
N ASN A 133 -1.45 10.50 0.95
CA ASN A 133 -1.41 11.95 1.19
C ASN A 133 -0.11 12.33 1.91
N PRO A 134 0.98 12.56 1.20
CA PRO A 134 2.26 12.92 1.81
C PRO A 134 2.26 14.29 2.49
N ALA A 135 1.24 15.12 2.26
CA ALA A 135 1.06 16.39 2.96
C ALA A 135 0.58 16.21 4.41
N SER A 136 -0.11 15.10 4.72
CA SER A 136 -0.63 14.86 6.07
C SER A 136 0.49 14.81 7.10
N GLY A 137 0.43 15.68 8.12
CA GLY A 137 1.46 15.89 9.13
C GLY A 137 2.65 16.75 8.68
N TYR A 138 2.61 17.24 7.42
CA TYR A 138 3.60 18.12 6.80
C TYR A 138 2.91 19.22 5.99
N GLU A 139 1.73 19.66 6.43
CA GLU A 139 0.88 20.58 5.69
C GLU A 139 1.55 21.94 5.45
N GLU A 140 2.44 22.38 6.35
CA GLU A 140 3.22 23.60 6.19
C GLU A 140 4.10 23.56 4.93
N GLU A 141 4.57 22.34 4.53
CA GLU A 141 5.48 22.17 3.41
C GLU A 141 4.79 21.68 2.13
N TYR A 142 3.72 20.86 2.27
CA TYR A 142 3.15 20.08 1.16
C TYR A 142 1.64 20.22 1.01
N ARG A 143 1.00 21.22 1.66
CA ARG A 143 -0.42 21.46 1.42
C ARG A 143 -0.68 21.78 -0.05
N GLU A 144 -1.90 21.58 -0.49
CA GLU A 144 -2.26 21.54 -1.91
C GLU A 144 -1.89 22.82 -2.68
N ASP A 145 -2.09 24.00 -2.06
CA ASP A 145 -1.74 25.30 -2.66
C ASP A 145 -0.21 25.53 -2.81
N LEU A 146 0.61 24.85 -2.04
CA LEU A 146 2.07 24.86 -2.17
C LEU A 146 2.54 23.78 -3.15
N LEU A 147 2.04 22.56 -2.99
CA LEU A 147 2.47 21.43 -3.80
C LEU A 147 2.13 21.61 -5.29
N TYR A 148 0.97 22.19 -5.59
CA TYR A 148 0.46 22.39 -6.96
C TYR A 148 0.49 23.85 -7.40
N LYS A 149 1.32 24.70 -6.76
CA LYS A 149 1.48 26.09 -7.15
C LYS A 149 1.85 26.18 -8.62
N LYS A 150 1.07 26.97 -9.37
CA LYS A 150 1.32 27.16 -10.80
C LYS A 150 2.66 27.85 -11.06
N VAL A 151 3.36 27.38 -12.08
CA VAL A 151 4.61 27.98 -12.55
C VAL A 151 4.34 29.10 -13.55
N THR A 152 5.26 30.04 -13.64
CA THR A 152 5.19 31.12 -14.63
C THR A 152 5.77 30.73 -16.00
N SER A 153 6.68 29.74 -16.00
CA SER A 153 7.35 29.24 -17.21
C SER A 153 7.11 27.71 -17.34
N PRO A 154 5.98 27.31 -17.99
CA PRO A 154 5.71 25.91 -18.25
C PRO A 154 6.80 25.24 -19.09
N GLN A 155 7.15 24.01 -18.75
CA GLN A 155 8.17 23.20 -19.41
C GLN A 155 7.58 21.89 -19.90
N LYS A 156 8.30 21.20 -20.78
CA LYS A 156 7.99 19.85 -21.22
C LYS A 156 8.75 18.82 -20.37
N ILE A 157 8.02 17.99 -19.65
CA ILE A 157 8.58 16.98 -18.75
C ILE A 157 8.26 15.61 -19.28
N VAL A 158 9.27 14.78 -19.45
CA VAL A 158 9.09 13.36 -19.79
C VAL A 158 9.28 12.53 -18.54
N VAL A 159 8.28 11.71 -18.24
CA VAL A 159 8.29 10.71 -17.14
C VAL A 159 8.37 9.33 -17.76
N VAL A 160 9.34 8.51 -17.33
CA VAL A 160 9.50 7.14 -17.80
C VAL A 160 9.18 6.18 -16.68
N GLY A 161 8.08 5.44 -16.83
CA GLY A 161 7.54 4.46 -15.89
C GLY A 161 6.24 4.94 -15.23
N GLY A 162 5.15 4.24 -15.48
CA GLY A 162 3.80 4.49 -14.99
C GLY A 162 3.49 3.82 -13.64
N GLY A 163 4.51 3.55 -12.81
CA GLY A 163 4.32 3.13 -11.42
C GLY A 163 3.94 4.29 -10.49
N PRO A 164 3.70 4.04 -9.19
CA PRO A 164 3.25 5.08 -8.26
C PRO A 164 4.11 6.35 -8.24
N ALA A 165 5.43 6.21 -8.28
CA ALA A 165 6.36 7.35 -8.30
C ALA A 165 6.19 8.21 -9.55
N GLY A 166 6.19 7.58 -10.74
CA GLY A 166 6.03 8.31 -12.01
C GLY A 166 4.65 8.92 -12.17
N MET A 167 3.59 8.20 -11.80
CA MET A 167 2.22 8.72 -11.82
C MET A 167 2.06 9.94 -10.91
N LYS A 168 2.64 9.89 -9.69
CA LYS A 168 2.57 11.02 -8.74
C LYS A 168 3.41 12.20 -9.22
N ALA A 169 4.56 11.97 -9.80
CA ALA A 169 5.36 13.03 -10.41
C ALA A 169 4.60 13.67 -11.58
N ALA A 170 4.04 12.86 -12.49
CA ALA A 170 3.23 13.35 -13.59
C ALA A 170 2.04 14.20 -13.11
N GLU A 171 1.32 13.76 -12.09
CA GLU A 171 0.23 14.53 -11.46
C GLU A 171 0.73 15.89 -10.96
N ILE A 172 1.81 15.91 -10.17
CA ILE A 172 2.30 17.15 -9.54
C ILE A 172 2.73 18.16 -10.62
N PHE A 173 3.56 17.74 -11.54
CA PHE A 173 4.09 18.64 -12.56
C PHE A 173 3.00 19.11 -13.54
N ALA A 174 2.07 18.25 -13.92
CA ALA A 174 0.93 18.66 -14.73
C ALA A 174 0.02 19.65 -14.01
N ARG A 175 -0.29 19.41 -12.72
CA ARG A 175 -1.07 20.37 -11.91
C ARG A 175 -0.34 21.70 -11.72
N ARG A 176 0.98 21.73 -11.74
CA ARG A 176 1.77 22.97 -11.75
C ARG A 176 1.71 23.73 -13.09
N GLY A 177 1.25 23.09 -14.17
CA GLY A 177 1.06 23.70 -15.48
C GLY A 177 2.06 23.26 -16.54
N HIS A 178 2.97 22.34 -16.22
CA HIS A 178 3.89 21.76 -17.22
C HIS A 178 3.13 20.84 -18.19
N THR A 179 3.68 20.64 -19.39
CA THR A 179 3.25 19.57 -20.29
C THR A 179 4.01 18.30 -19.94
N VAL A 180 3.28 17.20 -19.71
CA VAL A 180 3.88 15.93 -19.28
C VAL A 180 3.63 14.85 -20.32
N VAL A 181 4.68 14.12 -20.71
CA VAL A 181 4.58 12.87 -21.46
C VAL A 181 4.98 11.74 -20.52
N LEU A 182 4.06 10.79 -20.27
CA LEU A 182 4.28 9.64 -19.42
C LEU A 182 4.37 8.36 -20.25
N PHE A 183 5.56 7.77 -20.32
CA PHE A 183 5.79 6.48 -20.97
C PHE A 183 5.59 5.33 -19.98
N GLU A 184 4.82 4.32 -20.39
CA GLU A 184 4.67 3.06 -19.68
C GLU A 184 4.78 1.88 -20.67
N LYS A 185 5.65 0.91 -20.36
CA LYS A 185 5.88 -0.26 -21.21
C LYS A 185 4.72 -1.24 -21.24
N ASP A 186 3.97 -1.31 -20.13
CA ASP A 186 2.80 -2.18 -19.99
C ASP A 186 1.54 -1.51 -20.59
N GLY A 187 0.50 -2.31 -20.81
CA GLY A 187 -0.80 -1.84 -21.32
C GLY A 187 -1.64 -1.07 -20.29
N GLU A 188 -1.18 -0.90 -19.07
CA GLU A 188 -1.88 -0.18 -18.02
C GLU A 188 -0.93 0.41 -16.98
N LEU A 189 -1.35 1.51 -16.34
CA LEU A 189 -0.59 2.16 -15.27
C LEU A 189 -0.67 1.37 -13.95
N GLY A 190 0.25 1.67 -13.02
CA GLY A 190 0.26 1.13 -11.66
C GLY A 190 1.52 0.36 -11.29
N GLY A 191 2.27 -0.14 -12.27
CA GLY A 191 3.54 -0.84 -12.04
C GLY A 191 3.42 -1.96 -10.98
N ARG A 192 4.30 -1.95 -9.99
CA ARG A 192 4.35 -2.97 -8.92
C ARG A 192 3.03 -3.11 -8.13
N VAL A 193 2.28 -2.04 -7.93
CA VAL A 193 1.00 -2.08 -7.19
C VAL A 193 -0.01 -3.04 -7.82
N ARG A 194 0.03 -3.20 -9.14
CA ARG A 194 -0.87 -4.11 -9.88
C ARG A 194 -0.69 -5.57 -9.45
N TRP A 195 0.53 -6.06 -9.37
CA TRP A 195 0.75 -7.44 -8.97
C TRP A 195 0.72 -7.60 -7.43
N GLU A 196 1.16 -6.61 -6.67
CA GLU A 196 1.08 -6.63 -5.21
C GLU A 196 -0.37 -6.73 -4.72
N SER A 197 -1.32 -6.07 -5.41
CA SER A 197 -2.75 -6.14 -5.08
C SER A 197 -3.37 -7.52 -5.35
N ARG A 198 -2.70 -8.42 -6.07
CA ARG A 198 -3.14 -9.81 -6.30
C ARG A 198 -2.79 -10.74 -5.12
N LEU A 199 -1.89 -10.32 -4.24
CA LEU A 199 -1.56 -11.07 -3.04
C LEU A 199 -2.72 -11.07 -2.04
N PRO A 200 -2.92 -12.18 -1.32
CA PRO A 200 -3.87 -12.22 -0.22
C PRO A 200 -3.63 -11.08 0.79
N GLY A 201 -4.71 -10.43 1.19
CA GLY A 201 -4.63 -9.33 2.15
C GLY A 201 -4.05 -8.02 1.63
N ARG A 202 -3.83 -7.88 0.30
CA ARG A 202 -3.21 -6.71 -0.31
C ARG A 202 -4.08 -5.98 -1.33
N GLN A 203 -5.31 -6.39 -1.53
CA GLN A 203 -6.20 -5.88 -2.58
C GLN A 203 -6.38 -4.36 -2.53
N GLY A 204 -6.43 -3.78 -1.33
CA GLY A 204 -6.63 -2.34 -1.13
C GLY A 204 -5.50 -1.46 -1.66
N VAL A 205 -4.27 -1.99 -1.89
CA VAL A 205 -3.18 -1.17 -2.44
C VAL A 205 -3.45 -0.70 -3.87
N SER A 206 -4.35 -1.37 -4.61
CA SER A 206 -4.81 -0.94 -5.93
C SER A 206 -5.46 0.46 -5.92
N GLY A 207 -5.96 0.92 -4.78
CA GLY A 207 -6.50 2.27 -4.61
C GLY A 207 -5.50 3.37 -4.95
N VAL A 208 -4.20 3.12 -4.79
CA VAL A 208 -3.14 4.07 -5.18
C VAL A 208 -3.16 4.32 -6.69
N SER A 209 -3.10 3.25 -7.48
CA SER A 209 -3.08 3.36 -8.95
C SER A 209 -4.44 3.80 -9.50
N ARG A 210 -5.56 3.34 -8.92
CA ARG A 210 -6.91 3.75 -9.31
C ARG A 210 -7.08 5.28 -9.23
N TYR A 211 -6.76 5.86 -8.08
CA TYR A 211 -6.85 7.31 -7.88
C TYR A 211 -5.95 8.08 -8.86
N LEU A 212 -4.67 7.72 -8.94
CA LEU A 212 -3.72 8.43 -9.80
C LEU A 212 -4.08 8.29 -11.28
N THR A 213 -4.52 7.13 -11.74
CA THR A 213 -5.00 6.95 -13.13
C THR A 213 -6.20 7.84 -13.42
N HIS A 214 -7.18 7.88 -12.49
CA HIS A 214 -8.35 8.74 -12.64
C HIS A 214 -7.96 10.22 -12.78
N ILE A 215 -7.07 10.71 -11.94
CA ILE A 215 -6.63 12.10 -11.98
C ILE A 215 -5.83 12.40 -13.26
N LEU A 216 -4.88 11.54 -13.64
CA LEU A 216 -4.06 11.75 -14.84
C LEU A 216 -4.89 11.82 -16.13
N ASN A 217 -5.91 10.98 -16.25
CA ASN A 217 -6.82 10.98 -17.39
C ASN A 217 -7.69 12.26 -17.50
N ARG A 218 -7.79 13.04 -16.43
CA ARG A 218 -8.56 14.32 -16.41
C ARG A 218 -7.68 15.54 -16.64
N LEU A 219 -6.37 15.39 -16.69
CA LEU A 219 -5.42 16.48 -16.91
C LEU A 219 -5.13 16.60 -18.40
N ASN A 220 -5.58 17.70 -19.03
CA ASN A 220 -5.45 17.92 -20.48
C ASN A 220 -4.01 18.12 -20.96
N ASN A 221 -3.08 18.32 -20.05
CA ASN A 221 -1.65 18.54 -20.30
C ASN A 221 -0.79 17.31 -19.97
N VAL A 222 -1.41 16.13 -19.88
CA VAL A 222 -0.73 14.83 -19.72
C VAL A 222 -1.00 13.96 -20.93
N ASP A 223 0.06 13.52 -21.62
CA ASP A 223 0.03 12.53 -22.69
C ASP A 223 0.52 11.18 -22.13
N ILE A 224 -0.37 10.21 -21.99
CA ILE A 224 -0.05 8.87 -21.45
C ILE A 224 0.17 7.92 -22.62
N ARG A 225 1.37 7.37 -22.74
CA ARG A 225 1.75 6.42 -23.78
C ARG A 225 2.01 5.03 -23.21
N LEU A 226 0.99 4.22 -23.21
CA LEU A 226 1.03 2.81 -22.81
C LEU A 226 1.68 1.95 -23.92
N ASN A 227 2.06 0.72 -23.57
CA ASN A 227 2.73 -0.24 -24.47
C ASN A 227 3.98 0.37 -25.14
N THR A 228 4.65 1.27 -24.45
CA THR A 228 5.81 1.98 -24.98
C THR A 228 7.01 1.82 -24.05
N ASP A 229 7.92 0.92 -24.43
CA ASP A 229 9.21 0.77 -23.75
C ASP A 229 10.12 1.91 -24.19
N ALA A 230 10.32 2.89 -23.29
CA ALA A 230 11.01 4.12 -23.61
C ALA A 230 12.52 3.90 -23.76
N THR A 231 13.03 4.17 -24.95
CA THR A 231 14.46 4.23 -25.25
C THR A 231 14.99 5.66 -25.15
N VAL A 232 16.31 5.82 -25.16
CA VAL A 232 16.94 7.15 -25.22
C VAL A 232 16.38 7.97 -26.40
N ASP A 233 16.24 7.37 -27.56
CA ASP A 233 15.78 8.06 -28.77
C ASP A 233 14.30 8.45 -28.68
N THR A 234 13.45 7.61 -28.08
CA THR A 234 12.03 7.96 -27.88
C THR A 234 11.87 9.13 -26.90
N VAL A 235 12.68 9.17 -25.85
CA VAL A 235 12.68 10.28 -24.89
C VAL A 235 13.20 11.56 -25.52
N LEU A 236 14.33 11.52 -26.24
CA LEU A 236 14.92 12.69 -26.87
C LEU A 236 14.06 13.30 -27.98
N ARG A 237 13.30 12.48 -28.74
CA ARG A 237 12.34 12.96 -29.74
C ARG A 237 11.23 13.84 -29.16
N GLU A 238 10.97 13.74 -27.86
CA GLU A 238 10.03 14.64 -27.18
C GLU A 238 10.62 16.03 -26.90
N HIS A 239 11.91 16.24 -27.12
CA HIS A 239 12.61 17.49 -26.78
C HIS A 239 12.31 17.95 -25.34
N PRO A 240 12.55 17.11 -24.32
CA PRO A 240 12.19 17.41 -22.94
C PRO A 240 13.12 18.48 -22.34
N ASP A 241 12.55 19.38 -21.56
CA ASP A 241 13.33 20.25 -20.67
C ASP A 241 13.83 19.45 -19.47
N ARG A 242 13.02 18.47 -19.02
CA ARG A 242 13.32 17.59 -17.87
C ARG A 242 12.92 16.15 -18.13
N VAL A 243 13.70 15.22 -17.57
CA VAL A 243 13.38 13.79 -17.60
C VAL A 243 13.32 13.22 -16.18
N ILE A 244 12.25 12.47 -15.89
CA ILE A 244 12.07 11.79 -14.60
C ILE A 244 12.05 10.29 -14.87
N ILE A 245 13.09 9.59 -14.38
CA ILE A 245 13.20 8.15 -14.48
C ILE A 245 12.55 7.51 -13.25
N ALA A 246 11.45 6.82 -13.48
CA ALA A 246 10.66 6.09 -12.50
C ALA A 246 10.43 4.63 -12.94
N THR A 247 11.43 4.04 -13.59
CA THR A 247 11.40 2.71 -14.22
C THR A 247 11.25 1.55 -13.24
N GLY A 248 11.33 1.84 -11.93
CA GLY A 248 11.05 0.87 -10.89
C GLY A 248 12.15 -0.14 -10.67
N SER A 249 11.77 -1.33 -10.21
CA SER A 249 12.64 -2.47 -9.94
C SER A 249 12.00 -3.77 -10.42
N ILE A 250 12.82 -4.80 -10.60
CA ILE A 250 12.36 -6.17 -10.88
C ILE A 250 12.69 -7.09 -9.69
N PRO A 251 11.80 -8.04 -9.35
CA PRO A 251 12.11 -9.08 -8.37
C PRO A 251 13.34 -9.89 -8.81
N MET A 252 14.14 -10.32 -7.83
CA MET A 252 15.32 -11.13 -8.05
C MET A 252 15.14 -12.52 -7.44
N THR A 253 15.86 -13.50 -7.99
CA THR A 253 16.09 -14.80 -7.36
C THR A 253 17.39 -14.80 -6.58
N ALA A 254 17.52 -15.66 -5.55
CA ALA A 254 18.73 -15.75 -4.74
C ALA A 254 19.72 -16.81 -5.25
N ALA A 255 19.23 -17.80 -6.01
CA ALA A 255 20.02 -18.90 -6.54
C ALA A 255 19.45 -19.42 -7.86
N PRO A 256 20.25 -20.08 -8.70
CA PRO A 256 19.75 -20.79 -9.88
C PRO A 256 18.65 -21.78 -9.49
N GLY A 257 17.54 -21.79 -10.26
CA GLY A 257 16.40 -22.67 -10.02
C GLY A 257 15.42 -22.19 -8.94
N SER A 258 15.68 -21.07 -8.27
CA SER A 258 14.68 -20.45 -7.39
C SER A 258 13.74 -19.55 -8.17
N TYR A 259 12.55 -19.38 -7.62
CA TYR A 259 11.48 -18.53 -8.14
C TYR A 259 11.45 -17.19 -7.42
N HIS A 260 10.83 -16.19 -8.02
CA HIS A 260 10.55 -14.92 -7.38
C HIS A 260 9.04 -14.69 -7.18
N THR A 261 8.68 -13.60 -6.52
CA THR A 261 7.30 -13.26 -6.19
C THR A 261 6.33 -13.31 -7.37
N LEU A 262 6.71 -12.85 -8.56
CA LEU A 262 5.83 -12.88 -9.74
C LEU A 262 5.56 -14.29 -10.25
N ASP A 263 6.51 -15.22 -10.14
CA ASP A 263 6.31 -16.62 -10.47
C ASP A 263 5.24 -17.24 -9.57
N ALA A 264 5.30 -16.94 -8.29
CA ALA A 264 4.30 -17.39 -7.32
C ALA A 264 2.91 -16.83 -7.63
N ILE A 265 2.79 -15.52 -7.88
CA ILE A 265 1.53 -14.85 -8.20
C ILE A 265 0.94 -15.37 -9.52
N ASN A 266 1.77 -15.75 -10.49
CA ASN A 266 1.35 -16.26 -11.80
C ASN A 266 1.10 -17.78 -11.79
N GLY A 267 1.31 -18.47 -10.64
CA GLY A 267 1.03 -19.91 -10.50
C GLY A 267 2.03 -20.80 -11.23
N THR A 268 3.24 -20.32 -11.53
CA THR A 268 4.27 -21.10 -12.20
C THR A 268 5.07 -21.99 -11.25
N VAL A 269 5.07 -21.67 -9.94
CA VAL A 269 5.75 -22.46 -8.90
C VAL A 269 5.05 -23.80 -8.70
N LYS A 270 5.79 -24.89 -8.86
CA LYS A 270 5.29 -26.27 -8.70
C LYS A 270 5.78 -26.87 -7.39
N GLY A 271 5.12 -27.94 -6.95
CA GLY A 271 5.43 -28.67 -5.73
C GLY A 271 4.42 -28.44 -4.62
N ASN A 272 4.54 -29.26 -3.55
CA ASN A 272 3.64 -29.24 -2.39
C ASN A 272 4.34 -28.75 -1.12
N SER A 273 5.66 -28.82 -1.06
CA SER A 273 6.48 -28.33 0.04
C SER A 273 7.40 -27.21 -0.46
N LEU A 274 7.13 -25.99 -0.03
CA LEU A 274 7.76 -24.80 -0.57
C LEU A 274 8.53 -24.06 0.53
N LEU A 275 9.71 -23.55 0.19
CA LEU A 275 10.44 -22.64 1.06
C LEU A 275 10.28 -21.21 0.54
N VAL A 276 9.78 -20.32 1.39
CA VAL A 276 9.68 -18.88 1.12
C VAL A 276 10.81 -18.18 1.88
N MET A 277 11.83 -17.73 1.15
CA MET A 277 12.92 -16.92 1.71
C MET A 277 12.51 -15.45 1.65
N ASP A 278 12.14 -14.88 2.80
CA ASP A 278 11.63 -13.52 2.95
C ASP A 278 12.73 -12.59 3.47
N ASN A 279 13.33 -11.83 2.56
CA ASN A 279 14.51 -11.02 2.87
C ASN A 279 14.19 -9.67 3.53
N ASP A 280 12.98 -9.15 3.36
CA ASP A 280 12.59 -7.86 3.93
C ASP A 280 11.57 -7.95 5.07
N SER A 281 11.09 -9.16 5.37
CA SER A 281 10.09 -9.42 6.43
C SER A 281 8.89 -8.47 6.39
N ALA A 282 8.46 -8.14 5.17
CA ALA A 282 7.39 -7.20 4.89
C ALA A 282 6.11 -7.91 4.41
N ALA A 283 5.16 -7.14 3.89
CA ALA A 283 3.86 -7.65 3.48
C ALA A 283 3.90 -8.63 2.30
N GLU A 284 4.97 -8.61 1.50
CA GLU A 284 5.16 -9.52 0.37
C GLU A 284 5.33 -10.97 0.82
N GLY A 285 6.20 -11.20 1.82
CA GLY A 285 6.40 -12.53 2.43
C GLY A 285 5.11 -13.11 3.01
N PHE A 286 4.32 -12.28 3.75
CA PHE A 286 3.00 -12.68 4.23
C PHE A 286 2.08 -13.13 3.10
N GLY A 287 1.96 -12.31 2.05
CA GLY A 287 1.07 -12.59 0.94
C GLY A 287 1.43 -13.87 0.19
N ILE A 288 2.72 -14.13 0.00
CA ILE A 288 3.19 -15.37 -0.66
C ILE A 288 2.98 -16.58 0.23
N ALA A 289 3.30 -16.49 1.54
CA ALA A 289 3.04 -17.59 2.47
C ALA A 289 1.54 -17.92 2.54
N GLU A 290 0.67 -16.91 2.66
CA GLU A 290 -0.78 -17.09 2.68
C GLU A 290 -1.31 -17.68 1.36
N LEU A 291 -0.78 -17.25 0.21
CA LEU A 291 -1.15 -17.78 -1.10
C LEU A 291 -0.98 -19.30 -1.15
N PHE A 292 0.20 -19.77 -0.78
CA PHE A 292 0.52 -21.20 -0.84
C PHE A 292 -0.17 -22.04 0.25
N VAL A 293 -0.32 -21.51 1.47
CA VAL A 293 -1.08 -22.22 2.53
C VAL A 293 -2.54 -22.39 2.13
N LYS A 294 -3.16 -21.39 1.50
CA LYS A 294 -4.52 -21.50 0.97
C LYS A 294 -4.65 -22.52 -0.14
N ASP A 295 -3.59 -22.74 -0.92
CA ASP A 295 -3.53 -23.77 -1.96
C ASP A 295 -3.24 -25.19 -1.39
N GLY A 296 -3.21 -25.36 -0.08
CA GLY A 296 -3.02 -26.67 0.55
C GLY A 296 -1.56 -27.11 0.68
N LYS A 297 -0.59 -26.22 0.43
CA LYS A 297 0.83 -26.54 0.43
C LYS A 297 1.45 -26.46 1.83
N THR A 298 2.56 -27.16 2.04
CA THR A 298 3.45 -26.96 3.19
C THR A 298 4.41 -25.81 2.87
N VAL A 299 4.43 -24.80 3.72
CA VAL A 299 5.23 -23.59 3.54
C VAL A 299 6.22 -23.45 4.69
N HIS A 300 7.51 -23.50 4.38
CA HIS A 300 8.60 -23.14 5.26
C HIS A 300 8.94 -21.67 5.04
N TRP A 301 8.50 -20.78 5.94
CA TRP A 301 8.74 -19.35 5.81
C TRP A 301 9.96 -18.92 6.61
N VAL A 302 11.04 -18.64 5.90
CA VAL A 302 12.37 -18.29 6.44
C VAL A 302 12.56 -16.79 6.39
N ALA A 303 12.98 -16.18 7.49
CA ALA A 303 13.26 -14.75 7.56
C ALA A 303 14.46 -14.44 8.47
N PRO A 304 15.35 -13.48 8.12
CA PRO A 304 16.45 -13.05 8.97
C PRO A 304 16.02 -12.23 10.19
N ALA A 305 14.80 -11.74 10.21
CA ALA A 305 14.23 -10.94 11.29
C ALA A 305 13.92 -11.79 12.54
N PHE A 306 13.75 -11.15 13.70
CA PHE A 306 13.42 -11.82 14.96
C PHE A 306 12.11 -12.59 14.90
N PHE A 307 11.16 -12.16 14.09
CA PHE A 307 9.94 -12.88 13.75
C PHE A 307 9.51 -12.58 12.33
N ASN A 308 8.82 -13.53 11.70
CA ASN A 308 8.34 -13.41 10.34
C ASN A 308 7.35 -12.25 10.20
N GLY A 309 7.54 -11.40 9.20
CA GLY A 309 6.71 -10.21 9.00
C GLY A 309 6.98 -9.06 9.96
N GLN A 310 8.17 -8.98 10.58
CA GLN A 310 8.55 -7.96 11.56
C GLN A 310 8.36 -6.52 11.05
N ASN A 311 8.54 -6.28 9.76
CA ASN A 311 8.43 -4.95 9.16
C ASN A 311 7.00 -4.58 8.73
N VAL A 312 6.02 -5.39 9.10
CA VAL A 312 4.60 -5.08 8.96
C VAL A 312 4.09 -4.49 10.28
N THR A 313 3.20 -3.49 10.20
CA THR A 313 2.63 -2.87 11.43
C THR A 313 1.81 -3.86 12.24
N VAL A 314 1.84 -3.73 13.56
CA VAL A 314 1.18 -4.68 14.48
C VAL A 314 -0.28 -4.98 14.11
N PRO A 315 -1.16 -4.01 13.79
CA PRO A 315 -2.53 -4.32 13.40
C PRO A 315 -2.62 -5.20 12.14
N ILE A 316 -1.74 -4.95 11.16
CA ILE A 316 -1.69 -5.73 9.91
C ILE A 316 -1.09 -7.12 10.19
N TRP A 317 -0.07 -7.19 11.03
CA TRP A 317 0.57 -8.43 11.43
C TRP A 317 -0.44 -9.40 12.10
N LEU A 318 -1.22 -8.89 13.07
CA LEU A 318 -2.27 -9.65 13.74
C LEU A 318 -3.36 -10.12 12.77
N ASP A 319 -3.87 -9.22 11.92
CA ASP A 319 -4.86 -9.55 10.91
C ASP A 319 -4.36 -10.65 9.96
N ASN A 320 -3.13 -10.53 9.47
CA ASN A 320 -2.52 -11.50 8.57
C ASN A 320 -2.39 -12.89 9.23
N PHE A 321 -1.90 -12.96 10.47
CA PHE A 321 -1.80 -14.24 11.19
C PHE A 321 -3.17 -14.84 11.53
N LYS A 322 -4.17 -14.03 11.86
CA LYS A 322 -5.55 -14.51 12.05
C LYS A 322 -6.11 -15.14 10.76
N ARG A 323 -5.83 -14.55 9.61
CA ARG A 323 -6.23 -15.13 8.31
C ARG A 323 -5.48 -16.41 7.98
N LEU A 324 -4.17 -16.47 8.25
CA LEU A 324 -3.37 -17.70 8.12
C LEU A 324 -3.89 -18.79 9.05
N ALA A 325 -4.19 -18.47 10.32
CA ALA A 325 -4.79 -19.41 11.27
C ALA A 325 -6.18 -19.89 10.84
N GLY A 326 -6.98 -19.03 10.21
CA GLY A 326 -8.27 -19.38 9.61
C GLY A 326 -8.17 -20.33 8.40
N SER A 327 -6.97 -20.47 7.84
CA SER A 327 -6.69 -21.42 6.75
C SER A 327 -6.32 -22.83 7.24
N LYS A 328 -6.46 -23.12 8.54
CA LYS A 328 -6.22 -24.45 9.12
C LYS A 328 -7.01 -25.53 8.37
N GLY A 329 -6.34 -26.67 8.10
CA GLY A 329 -6.90 -27.80 7.37
C GLY A 329 -6.76 -27.69 5.84
N ARG A 330 -6.21 -26.58 5.31
CA ARG A 330 -5.82 -26.47 3.90
C ARG A 330 -4.35 -26.83 3.72
N GLY A 331 -3.41 -26.03 4.24
CA GLY A 331 -1.96 -26.25 4.18
C GLY A 331 -1.29 -26.11 5.54
N THR A 332 0.03 -26.26 5.57
CA THR A 332 0.86 -26.17 6.77
C THR A 332 1.81 -24.97 6.66
N LEU A 333 1.97 -24.22 7.76
CA LEU A 333 2.95 -23.14 7.85
C LEU A 333 3.97 -23.48 8.95
N VAL A 334 5.25 -23.48 8.58
CA VAL A 334 6.39 -23.63 9.49
C VAL A 334 7.21 -22.35 9.44
N LEU A 335 7.47 -21.73 10.59
CA LEU A 335 8.20 -20.48 10.70
C LEU A 335 9.66 -20.73 11.07
N HIS A 336 10.58 -20.11 10.34
CA HIS A 336 12.04 -20.14 10.59
C HIS A 336 12.53 -18.68 10.73
N PRO A 337 12.25 -18.01 11.87
CA PRO A 337 12.77 -16.68 12.14
C PRO A 337 14.28 -16.71 12.41
N MET A 338 14.93 -15.55 12.38
CA MET A 338 16.35 -15.36 12.63
C MET A 338 17.26 -16.24 11.74
N SER A 339 16.74 -16.67 10.58
CA SER A 339 17.40 -17.64 9.72
C SER A 339 17.51 -17.16 8.28
N VAL A 340 18.56 -17.61 7.61
CA VAL A 340 18.78 -17.41 6.17
C VAL A 340 18.98 -18.74 5.47
N LEU A 341 18.63 -18.82 4.20
CA LEU A 341 18.91 -19.95 3.35
C LEU A 341 20.38 -19.86 2.87
N THR A 342 21.19 -20.88 3.15
CA THR A 342 22.58 -20.95 2.72
C THR A 342 22.80 -21.88 1.52
N GLY A 343 21.88 -22.81 1.28
CA GLY A 343 21.94 -23.70 0.11
C GLY A 343 20.74 -24.61 0.01
N VAL A 344 20.56 -25.17 -1.21
CA VAL A 344 19.59 -26.25 -1.48
C VAL A 344 20.29 -27.32 -2.29
N ARG A 345 20.20 -28.55 -1.84
CA ARG A 345 20.75 -29.69 -2.53
C ARG A 345 19.83 -30.91 -2.39
N ASP A 346 19.48 -31.54 -3.50
CA ASP A 346 18.68 -32.76 -3.56
C ASP A 346 17.37 -32.68 -2.71
N GLY A 347 16.66 -31.56 -2.79
CA GLY A 347 15.43 -31.32 -2.03
C GLY A 347 15.65 -31.02 -0.54
N THR A 348 16.88 -30.85 -0.08
CA THR A 348 17.23 -30.44 1.28
C THR A 348 17.72 -28.98 1.28
N ALA A 349 17.03 -28.13 2.03
CA ALA A 349 17.43 -26.74 2.26
C ALA A 349 18.26 -26.66 3.55
N THR A 350 19.42 -26.03 3.49
CA THR A 350 20.24 -25.72 4.67
C THR A 350 19.98 -24.29 5.10
N LEU A 351 19.45 -24.14 6.30
CA LEU A 351 19.22 -22.86 6.96
C LEU A 351 20.33 -22.58 7.97
N LEU A 352 20.64 -21.32 8.18
CA LEU A 352 21.57 -20.87 9.22
C LEU A 352 20.86 -19.85 10.10
N ASN A 353 20.76 -20.16 11.41
CA ASN A 353 20.35 -19.14 12.38
C ASN A 353 21.49 -18.13 12.52
N ILE A 354 21.23 -16.87 12.10
CA ILE A 354 22.28 -15.84 11.98
C ILE A 354 22.78 -15.29 13.33
N TYR A 355 22.07 -15.54 14.42
CA TYR A 355 22.45 -15.10 15.77
C TYR A 355 23.14 -16.22 16.56
N LEU A 356 22.68 -17.47 16.41
CA LEU A 356 23.21 -18.61 17.15
C LEU A 356 24.30 -19.38 16.37
N GLY A 357 24.43 -19.11 15.06
CA GLY A 357 25.35 -19.85 14.18
C GLY A 357 24.97 -21.33 14.03
N ALA A 358 23.74 -21.70 14.39
CA ALA A 358 23.27 -23.08 14.36
C ALA A 358 22.67 -23.40 12.97
N PRO A 359 23.16 -24.44 12.27
CA PRO A 359 22.56 -24.92 11.03
C PRO A 359 21.32 -25.77 11.34
N GLU A 360 20.34 -25.71 10.41
CA GLU A 360 19.14 -26.54 10.39
C GLU A 360 18.95 -27.10 8.99
N GLU A 361 18.61 -28.36 8.86
CA GLU A 361 18.26 -28.95 7.56
C GLU A 361 16.74 -29.17 7.46
N VAL A 362 16.17 -28.70 6.38
CA VAL A 362 14.76 -28.89 6.04
C VAL A 362 14.69 -29.72 4.75
N THR A 363 14.20 -30.95 4.90
CA THR A 363 14.14 -31.94 3.82
C THR A 363 12.80 -31.89 3.09
N GLY A 364 12.76 -32.42 1.86
CA GLY A 364 11.53 -32.53 1.08
C GLY A 364 11.05 -31.23 0.49
N ILE A 365 11.93 -30.26 0.26
CA ILE A 365 11.62 -28.99 -0.40
C ILE A 365 11.57 -29.16 -1.90
N ASP A 366 10.40 -28.90 -2.49
CA ASP A 366 10.17 -28.98 -3.94
C ASP A 366 10.63 -27.73 -4.67
N ALA A 367 10.45 -26.55 -4.06
CA ALA A 367 10.82 -25.28 -4.68
C ALA A 367 11.12 -24.18 -3.63
N VAL A 368 11.96 -23.22 -4.04
CA VAL A 368 12.28 -22.02 -3.26
C VAL A 368 11.74 -20.79 -3.95
N VAL A 369 11.03 -19.97 -3.20
CA VAL A 369 10.53 -18.66 -3.65
C VAL A 369 11.19 -17.56 -2.83
N VAL A 370 11.77 -16.59 -3.51
CA VAL A 370 12.47 -15.45 -2.89
C VAL A 370 11.58 -14.23 -2.94
N THR A 371 11.39 -13.59 -1.78
CA THR A 371 10.66 -12.32 -1.66
C THR A 371 11.58 -11.23 -1.08
N GLY A 372 11.21 -9.97 -1.30
CA GLY A 372 11.94 -8.82 -0.74
C GLY A 372 13.16 -8.37 -1.54
N LEU A 373 13.82 -9.23 -2.32
CA LEU A 373 14.96 -8.86 -3.16
C LEU A 373 14.51 -8.24 -4.48
N LYS A 374 15.06 -7.08 -4.82
CA LYS A 374 14.70 -6.33 -6.03
C LYS A 374 15.92 -5.63 -6.64
N SER A 375 16.03 -5.66 -7.96
CA SER A 375 17.06 -4.95 -8.72
C SER A 375 16.49 -3.67 -9.31
N PRO A 376 17.04 -2.49 -8.96
CA PRO A 376 16.60 -1.22 -9.53
C PRO A 376 16.95 -1.12 -11.02
N GLN A 377 16.02 -0.63 -11.83
CA GLN A 377 16.17 -0.46 -13.28
C GLN A 377 16.74 0.94 -13.58
N ARG A 378 18.05 1.04 -13.78
CA ARG A 378 18.81 2.31 -13.90
C ARG A 378 19.43 2.54 -15.27
N GLU A 379 19.30 1.60 -16.19
CA GLU A 379 20.05 1.59 -17.45
C GLU A 379 19.78 2.85 -18.29
N LEU A 380 18.51 3.21 -18.43
CA LEU A 380 18.13 4.41 -19.16
C LEU A 380 18.69 5.69 -18.51
N PHE A 381 18.64 5.77 -17.17
CA PHE A 381 19.19 6.93 -16.44
C PHE A 381 20.68 7.12 -16.71
N LYS A 382 21.47 6.05 -16.71
CA LYS A 382 22.94 6.12 -16.92
C LYS A 382 23.32 6.79 -18.24
N VAL A 383 22.48 6.60 -19.27
CA VAL A 383 22.76 7.13 -20.62
C VAL A 383 22.12 8.51 -20.83
N ILE A 384 20.92 8.73 -20.30
CA ILE A 384 20.15 9.95 -20.65
C ILE A 384 20.58 11.18 -19.83
N LYS A 385 21.10 10.98 -18.60
CA LYS A 385 21.55 12.06 -17.71
C LYS A 385 22.61 12.97 -18.34
N ASP A 386 23.41 12.42 -19.26
CA ASP A 386 24.47 13.15 -19.95
C ASP A 386 23.95 13.88 -21.20
N LYS A 387 22.69 13.64 -21.61
CA LYS A 387 22.04 14.23 -22.79
C LYS A 387 20.98 15.27 -22.41
N VAL A 388 20.33 15.10 -21.26
CA VAL A 388 19.37 16.06 -20.70
C VAL A 388 19.84 16.41 -19.29
N PRO A 389 20.36 17.62 -19.06
CA PRO A 389 20.98 18.01 -17.79
C PRO A 389 20.03 17.90 -16.58
N GLU A 390 18.75 18.23 -16.77
CA GLU A 390 17.73 18.09 -15.72
C GLU A 390 17.07 16.69 -15.75
N THR A 391 17.89 15.67 -15.51
CA THR A 391 17.43 14.27 -15.37
C THR A 391 17.45 13.82 -13.92
N PHE A 392 16.30 13.33 -13.44
CA PHE A 392 16.10 12.88 -12.07
C PHE A 392 15.69 11.41 -12.04
N MET A 393 15.99 10.73 -10.93
CA MET A 393 15.59 9.34 -10.70
C MET A 393 14.84 9.25 -9.36
N ILE A 394 13.67 8.58 -9.38
CA ILE A 394 12.76 8.45 -8.23
C ILE A 394 12.21 7.04 -8.10
N GLY A 395 11.61 6.76 -6.94
CA GLY A 395 10.98 5.48 -6.64
C GLY A 395 11.99 4.33 -6.59
N ASP A 396 11.52 3.14 -6.94
CA ASP A 396 12.35 1.92 -6.87
C ASP A 396 13.54 1.92 -7.85
N ALA A 397 13.53 2.75 -8.87
CA ALA A 397 14.69 2.96 -9.73
C ALA A 397 15.85 3.61 -8.97
N ALA A 398 15.55 4.51 -8.04
CA ALA A 398 16.54 5.11 -7.15
C ALA A 398 16.95 4.13 -6.03
N ALA A 399 15.97 3.58 -5.33
CA ALA A 399 16.16 2.56 -4.30
C ALA A 399 14.84 1.79 -4.08
N PRO A 400 14.81 0.47 -4.26
CA PRO A 400 13.62 -0.34 -4.00
C PRO A 400 13.15 -0.22 -2.54
N ARG A 401 11.89 0.20 -2.35
CA ARG A 401 11.26 0.39 -1.04
C ARG A 401 9.75 0.12 -1.12
N ASP A 402 8.97 0.76 -0.26
CA ASP A 402 7.51 0.67 -0.25
C ASP A 402 6.84 1.74 -1.14
N VAL A 403 5.54 1.60 -1.35
CA VAL A 403 4.75 2.54 -2.14
C VAL A 403 4.72 3.95 -1.54
N ALA A 404 4.83 4.07 -0.22
CA ALA A 404 4.89 5.36 0.45
C ALA A 404 6.17 6.12 0.08
N ALA A 405 7.31 5.43 0.07
CA ALA A 405 8.58 6.01 -0.35
C ALA A 405 8.53 6.45 -1.83
N ALA A 406 7.90 5.66 -2.69
CA ALA A 406 7.73 6.00 -4.10
C ALA A 406 6.95 7.32 -4.30
N LEU A 407 5.85 7.50 -3.55
CA LEU A 407 5.06 8.74 -3.60
C LEU A 407 5.80 9.92 -2.96
N GLN A 408 6.51 9.70 -1.85
CA GLN A 408 7.31 10.72 -1.20
C GLN A 408 8.49 11.20 -2.05
N ASP A 409 9.13 10.31 -2.81
CA ASP A 409 10.20 10.70 -3.75
C ASP A 409 9.70 11.69 -4.80
N ALA A 410 8.49 11.48 -5.35
CA ALA A 410 7.88 12.39 -6.30
C ALA A 410 7.61 13.77 -5.70
N VAL A 411 7.07 13.82 -4.48
CA VAL A 411 6.83 15.07 -3.73
C VAL A 411 8.15 15.77 -3.38
N GLY A 412 9.12 15.01 -2.89
CA GLY A 412 10.46 15.53 -2.57
C GLY A 412 11.20 16.05 -3.81
N LEU A 413 11.03 15.41 -4.98
CA LEU A 413 11.55 15.93 -6.25
C LEU A 413 10.91 17.28 -6.59
N ALA A 414 9.58 17.36 -6.53
CA ALA A 414 8.84 18.57 -6.83
C ALA A 414 9.22 19.77 -5.94
N LYS A 415 9.69 19.52 -4.72
CA LYS A 415 10.23 20.56 -3.81
C LYS A 415 11.65 20.99 -4.20
N ARG A 416 12.49 20.03 -4.64
CA ARG A 416 13.90 20.30 -5.00
C ARG A 416 14.06 21.00 -6.34
N VAL A 417 13.15 20.74 -7.27
CA VAL A 417 13.16 21.36 -8.58
C VAL A 417 12.80 22.83 -8.42
N LYS A 418 13.78 23.72 -8.70
CA LYS A 418 13.56 25.16 -8.71
C LYS A 418 12.72 25.53 -9.93
N GLU A 419 11.59 26.14 -9.69
CA GLU A 419 10.66 26.61 -10.71
C GLU A 419 10.44 28.10 -10.52
N SER A 420 10.62 28.85 -11.60
CA SER A 420 10.39 30.29 -11.66
C SER A 420 8.91 30.61 -11.93
#